data_c74f09d8f054a3c0f50db520ad03eaba
#
_entry.id   c74f09d8f054a3c0f50db520ad03eaba
#
_cell.length_a   1.000
_cell.length_b   1.000
_cell.length_c   1.000
_cell.angle_alpha   90.00
_cell.angle_beta   90.00
_cell.angle_gamma   90.00
#
_symmetry.space_group_name_H-M   'P 1'
#
loop_
_entity.id
_entity.type
_entity.pdbx_description
1 polymer ?
#
loop_
_entity_poly.entity_id
_entity_poly.type
_entity_poly.pdbx_seq_one_letter_code
_entity_poly.pdbx_strand_id
1 'polypeptide(L)'
;MQTLLIVDDDKSIRYSLKRMMEEKYSILTVQNGEEALDRVRENSPDLILMDIKMPGRSGIDVLKEIKSMDPKSLVIIMTAYGTTETAIEAMKYGAFDYILKPFPIPQMKGLVEKALALRKLMKEEVTYAPAPGPEEKEDRIVGTSSKMQEIYKMIGQVAPSDVTVLIRGESGTGKELIARAIYHHSLRSSQPFLPVNCAAIPDTLLESELFGHEKGAFTGASIRRIGKLEQCQGGTIFLDEIGDMSLSTQAKLLRVLQEKSFERLGGMDTIKVDIRPIVATNKILERFISNGRFREDLYYRLNVVSITIPPLRERREDIPELVSYFLKRFNRELKKGVVGITPSAMEKITSYGWPGNVRQLENVLKRAMVLCQGEWILDDQLHFEKTWEREEEEEDLSRKNFEDFLDTLFEELSSGLATTEGLDMISMLERGLILRALQKTKGNQLKAALLLGMNRITLRGKMERYHIRKEVFVSEEANK
;
A
#
# COMPACT_ATOMS: atom_id res chain seq x y z
N MET A 1 8.44 36.36 -18.65
CA MET A 1 9.69 35.77 -18.11
C MET A 1 9.48 35.64 -16.62
N GLN A 2 9.79 34.50 -16.01
CA GLN A 2 9.60 34.31 -14.55
C GLN A 2 10.64 35.11 -13.79
N THR A 3 10.24 35.67 -12.63
CA THR A 3 11.06 36.59 -11.83
C THR A 3 11.58 35.89 -10.57
N LEU A 4 12.91 35.87 -10.39
CA LEU A 4 13.58 35.37 -9.19
C LEU A 4 14.10 36.52 -8.35
N LEU A 5 13.89 36.46 -7.05
CA LEU A 5 14.50 37.35 -6.07
C LEU A 5 15.60 36.61 -5.31
N ILE A 6 16.83 37.12 -5.36
CA ILE A 6 17.99 36.58 -4.63
C ILE A 6 18.31 37.52 -3.47
N VAL A 7 18.24 36.98 -2.26
CA VAL A 7 18.46 37.70 -0.99
C VAL A 7 19.67 37.09 -0.27
N ASP A 8 20.77 37.77 -0.24
CA ASP A 8 22.02 37.28 0.37
C ASP A 8 22.89 38.52 0.69
N ASP A 9 23.60 38.55 1.80
CA ASP A 9 24.48 39.66 2.14
C ASP A 9 25.83 39.59 1.41
N ASP A 10 26.25 38.39 0.96
CA ASP A 10 27.49 38.20 0.17
C ASP A 10 27.28 38.57 -1.30
N LYS A 11 27.99 39.64 -1.71
CA LYS A 11 27.97 40.13 -3.08
C LYS A 11 28.44 39.07 -4.10
N SER A 12 29.36 38.20 -3.72
CA SER A 12 29.93 37.17 -4.60
C SER A 12 28.90 36.08 -4.90
N ILE A 13 28.12 35.69 -3.90
CA ILE A 13 27.02 34.71 -4.04
C ILE A 13 25.91 35.29 -4.91
N ARG A 14 25.48 36.54 -4.62
CA ARG A 14 24.47 37.22 -5.45
C ARG A 14 24.89 37.33 -6.92
N TYR A 15 26.15 37.71 -7.16
CA TYR A 15 26.69 37.80 -8.53
C TYR A 15 26.74 36.47 -9.23
N SER A 16 27.22 35.43 -8.55
CA SER A 16 27.30 34.05 -9.10
C SER A 16 25.95 33.50 -9.45
N LEU A 17 24.97 33.59 -8.53
CA LEU A 17 23.59 33.12 -8.74
C LEU A 17 22.90 33.91 -9.87
N LYS A 18 23.09 35.26 -9.90
CA LYS A 18 22.55 36.08 -10.98
C LYS A 18 23.08 35.61 -12.34
N ARG A 19 24.42 35.54 -12.50
CA ARG A 19 25.05 35.12 -13.74
C ARG A 19 24.65 33.73 -14.20
N MET A 20 24.39 32.81 -13.25
CA MET A 20 24.00 31.45 -13.53
C MET A 20 22.56 31.33 -14.10
N MET A 21 21.68 32.30 -13.76
CA MET A 21 20.25 32.20 -14.03
C MET A 21 19.68 33.29 -14.94
N GLU A 22 20.42 34.39 -15.19
CA GLU A 22 19.96 35.55 -15.98
C GLU A 22 19.66 35.22 -17.46
N GLU A 23 20.19 34.13 -17.99
CA GLU A 23 19.85 33.66 -19.36
C GLU A 23 18.39 33.19 -19.48
N LYS A 24 17.83 32.67 -18.40
CA LYS A 24 16.50 32.05 -18.43
C LYS A 24 15.43 32.86 -17.67
N TYR A 25 15.82 33.63 -16.67
CA TYR A 25 14.95 34.30 -15.71
C TYR A 25 15.26 35.77 -15.53
N SER A 26 14.24 36.55 -15.11
CA SER A 26 14.45 37.94 -14.66
C SER A 26 14.93 37.92 -13.21
N ILE A 27 16.11 38.46 -12.92
CA ILE A 27 16.77 38.37 -11.62
C ILE A 27 16.76 39.69 -10.88
N LEU A 28 16.15 39.72 -9.71
CA LEU A 28 16.25 40.79 -8.72
C LEU A 28 17.22 40.34 -7.63
N THR A 29 18.07 41.29 -7.15
CA THR A 29 19.01 40.97 -6.06
C THR A 29 18.93 42.03 -4.98
N VAL A 30 18.91 41.61 -3.71
CA VAL A 30 18.92 42.48 -2.53
C VAL A 30 19.87 41.93 -1.47
N GLN A 31 20.29 42.75 -0.53
CA GLN A 31 21.34 42.37 0.42
C GLN A 31 20.87 42.14 1.85
N ASN A 32 19.62 42.44 2.16
CA ASN A 32 19.05 42.28 3.50
C ASN A 32 17.54 41.93 3.46
N GLY A 33 16.99 41.57 4.61
CA GLY A 33 15.60 41.14 4.74
C GLY A 33 14.57 42.26 4.53
N GLU A 34 14.88 43.51 4.86
CA GLU A 34 13.94 44.62 4.70
C GLU A 34 13.75 44.98 3.22
N GLU A 35 14.84 45.10 2.47
CA GLU A 35 14.79 45.26 1.02
C GLU A 35 14.06 44.08 0.35
N ALA A 36 14.22 42.85 0.88
CA ALA A 36 13.52 41.68 0.36
C ALA A 36 12.02 41.81 0.50
N LEU A 37 11.52 42.25 1.65
CA LEU A 37 10.08 42.44 1.89
C LEU A 37 9.51 43.53 0.96
N ASP A 38 10.22 44.62 0.75
CA ASP A 38 9.80 45.69 -0.17
C ASP A 38 9.74 45.18 -1.61
N ARG A 39 10.74 44.44 -2.06
CA ARG A 39 10.72 43.81 -3.40
C ARG A 39 9.64 42.77 -3.58
N VAL A 40 9.31 41.98 -2.55
CA VAL A 40 8.19 41.04 -2.59
C VAL A 40 6.87 41.77 -2.78
N ARG A 41 6.64 42.89 -2.09
CA ARG A 41 5.43 43.72 -2.22
C ARG A 41 5.32 44.39 -3.60
N GLU A 42 6.43 44.93 -4.13
CA GLU A 42 6.45 45.65 -5.39
C GLU A 42 6.38 44.74 -6.62
N ASN A 43 7.10 43.62 -6.61
CA ASN A 43 7.36 42.83 -7.82
C ASN A 43 6.71 41.44 -7.83
N SER A 44 6.18 40.96 -6.69
CA SER A 44 5.58 39.64 -6.55
C SER A 44 6.39 38.52 -7.26
N PRO A 45 7.64 38.25 -6.84
CA PRO A 45 8.54 37.33 -7.53
C PRO A 45 7.98 35.93 -7.54
N ASP A 46 8.26 35.15 -8.60
CA ASP A 46 7.80 33.77 -8.74
C ASP A 46 8.53 32.79 -7.80
N LEU A 47 9.79 33.14 -7.45
CA LEU A 47 10.60 32.36 -6.52
C LEU A 47 11.58 33.30 -5.79
N ILE A 48 11.82 33.01 -4.52
CA ILE A 48 12.74 33.73 -3.64
C ILE A 48 13.83 32.78 -3.19
N LEU A 49 15.09 33.12 -3.43
CA LEU A 49 16.26 32.44 -2.86
C LEU A 49 16.78 33.31 -1.71
N MET A 50 16.75 32.82 -0.46
CA MET A 50 17.02 33.64 0.71
C MET A 50 18.06 33.04 1.64
N ASP A 51 19.08 33.80 1.99
CA ASP A 51 20.00 33.39 3.06
C ASP A 51 19.35 33.52 4.44
N ILE A 52 19.75 32.65 5.37
CA ILE A 52 19.31 32.72 6.77
C ILE A 52 20.05 33.82 7.52
N LYS A 53 21.38 33.88 7.36
CA LYS A 53 22.24 34.83 8.10
C LYS A 53 22.45 36.08 7.31
N MET A 54 21.71 37.11 7.62
CA MET A 54 21.83 38.43 7.03
C MET A 54 21.91 39.50 8.13
N PRO A 55 22.56 40.64 7.86
CA PRO A 55 22.54 41.78 8.77
C PRO A 55 21.11 42.27 9.03
N GLY A 56 20.78 42.51 10.31
CA GLY A 56 19.48 42.99 10.72
C GLY A 56 18.52 41.81 11.03
N ARG A 57 17.60 41.52 10.13
CA ARG A 57 16.60 40.46 10.32
C ARG A 57 17.06 39.12 9.78
N SER A 58 16.78 38.06 10.54
CA SER A 58 17.03 36.67 10.08
C SER A 58 16.17 36.31 8.88
N GLY A 59 16.72 35.54 7.91
CA GLY A 59 15.94 35.02 6.78
C GLY A 59 14.73 34.18 7.20
N ILE A 60 14.75 33.54 8.37
CA ILE A 60 13.58 32.82 8.94
C ILE A 60 12.47 33.81 9.32
N ASP A 61 12.80 34.96 9.90
CA ASP A 61 11.78 35.96 10.28
C ASP A 61 11.18 36.63 9.05
N VAL A 62 12.01 36.87 8.04
CA VAL A 62 11.55 37.35 6.73
C VAL A 62 10.66 36.37 6.04
N LEU A 63 10.98 35.04 6.10
CA LEU A 63 10.15 33.96 5.58
C LEU A 63 8.75 33.96 6.25
N LYS A 64 8.69 34.07 7.57
CA LYS A 64 7.42 34.14 8.33
C LYS A 64 6.54 35.30 7.84
N GLU A 65 7.14 36.47 7.62
CA GLU A 65 6.40 37.64 7.15
C GLU A 65 5.96 37.49 5.69
N ILE A 66 6.82 37.01 4.79
CA ILE A 66 6.45 36.72 3.41
C ILE A 66 5.26 35.74 3.37
N LYS A 67 5.32 34.67 4.15
CA LYS A 67 4.24 33.67 4.23
C LYS A 67 2.95 34.19 4.85
N SER A 68 3.03 35.18 5.72
CA SER A 68 1.84 35.86 6.27
C SER A 68 1.18 36.79 5.23
N MET A 69 1.97 37.42 4.34
CA MET A 69 1.48 38.28 3.25
C MET A 69 0.92 37.46 2.09
N ASP A 70 1.67 36.48 1.61
CA ASP A 70 1.27 35.55 0.55
C ASP A 70 1.71 34.13 0.88
N PRO A 71 0.82 33.28 1.39
CA PRO A 71 1.12 31.88 1.66
C PRO A 71 1.60 31.07 0.46
N LYS A 72 1.30 31.54 -0.77
CA LYS A 72 1.66 30.90 -2.04
C LYS A 72 3.07 31.27 -2.53
N SER A 73 3.74 32.22 -1.92
CA SER A 73 5.12 32.57 -2.26
C SER A 73 6.07 31.39 -2.10
N LEU A 74 6.85 31.10 -3.14
CA LEU A 74 7.86 30.03 -3.07
C LEU A 74 9.17 30.59 -2.57
N VAL A 75 9.70 30.03 -1.48
CA VAL A 75 10.96 30.48 -0.86
C VAL A 75 11.88 29.28 -0.67
N ILE A 76 13.08 29.32 -1.26
CA ILE A 76 14.17 28.37 -1.00
C ILE A 76 15.16 29.06 -0.04
N ILE A 77 15.46 28.38 1.06
CA ILE A 77 16.39 28.88 2.07
C ILE A 77 17.81 28.40 1.76
N MET A 78 18.77 29.33 1.77
CA MET A 78 20.20 29.05 1.64
C MET A 78 20.86 29.20 3.01
N THR A 79 21.68 28.22 3.44
CA THR A 79 22.34 28.29 4.76
C THR A 79 23.74 27.71 4.73
N ALA A 80 24.69 28.40 5.39
CA ALA A 80 26.06 27.93 5.60
C ALA A 80 26.18 26.95 6.78
N TYR A 81 25.21 26.94 7.70
CA TYR A 81 25.18 26.10 8.89
C TYR A 81 23.91 25.24 8.88
N GLY A 82 24.05 24.03 8.38
CA GLY A 82 22.99 23.03 8.42
C GLY A 82 22.86 22.38 9.80
N THR A 83 22.52 23.17 10.85
CA THR A 83 22.03 22.52 12.06
C THR A 83 20.65 21.98 11.74
N THR A 84 20.38 20.77 12.20
CA THR A 84 19.08 20.11 12.03
C THR A 84 17.92 21.03 12.45
N GLU A 85 18.15 21.87 13.46
CA GLU A 85 17.17 22.83 13.98
C GLU A 85 16.80 23.92 12.99
N THR A 86 17.77 24.57 12.32
CA THR A 86 17.49 25.66 11.36
C THR A 86 16.78 25.16 10.11
N ALA A 87 17.12 23.95 9.63
CA ALA A 87 16.42 23.31 8.52
C ALA A 87 14.98 22.98 8.90
N ILE A 88 14.77 22.37 10.07
CA ILE A 88 13.42 22.04 10.59
C ILE A 88 12.60 23.34 10.76
N GLU A 89 13.19 24.39 11.27
CA GLU A 89 12.49 25.67 11.49
C GLU A 89 12.07 26.31 10.16
N ALA A 90 12.96 26.37 9.16
CA ALA A 90 12.63 26.86 7.83
C ALA A 90 11.45 26.13 7.22
N MET A 91 11.48 24.78 7.28
CA MET A 91 10.40 23.94 6.76
C MET A 91 9.10 24.12 7.53
N LYS A 92 9.14 24.24 8.86
CA LYS A 92 7.99 24.52 9.73
C LYS A 92 7.26 25.81 9.35
N TYR A 93 8.00 26.86 8.95
CA TYR A 93 7.43 28.13 8.53
C TYR A 93 7.12 28.20 7.02
N GLY A 94 7.14 27.07 6.32
CA GLY A 94 6.64 26.95 4.95
C GLY A 94 7.65 27.29 3.86
N ALA A 95 8.96 27.17 4.11
CA ALA A 95 9.93 27.19 3.02
C ALA A 95 9.59 26.09 2.00
N PHE A 96 9.78 26.34 0.70
CA PHE A 96 9.61 25.32 -0.33
C PHE A 96 10.68 24.24 -0.22
N ASP A 97 11.92 24.65 0.00
CA ASP A 97 13.05 23.74 0.22
C ASP A 97 14.21 24.53 0.89
N TYR A 98 15.27 23.82 1.27
CA TYR A 98 16.51 24.45 1.74
C TYR A 98 17.73 23.83 1.06
N ILE A 99 18.83 24.60 0.97
CA ILE A 99 20.09 24.14 0.41
C ILE A 99 21.27 24.60 1.26
N LEU A 100 22.25 23.70 1.46
CA LEU A 100 23.47 24.00 2.23
C LEU A 100 24.51 24.66 1.35
N LYS A 101 25.12 25.75 1.85
CA LYS A 101 26.30 26.38 1.25
C LYS A 101 27.59 25.68 1.73
N PRO A 102 28.57 25.39 0.85
CA PRO A 102 28.57 25.60 -0.59
C PRO A 102 27.72 24.53 -1.31
N PHE A 103 26.95 24.94 -2.32
CA PHE A 103 26.08 24.04 -3.07
C PHE A 103 26.58 23.81 -4.50
N PRO A 104 26.41 22.60 -5.06
CA PRO A 104 26.69 22.33 -6.46
C PRO A 104 25.72 23.08 -7.37
N ILE A 105 26.23 23.70 -8.45
CA ILE A 105 25.40 24.42 -9.43
C ILE A 105 24.25 23.61 -10.00
N PRO A 106 24.44 22.33 -10.39
CA PRO A 106 23.34 21.50 -10.89
C PRO A 106 22.20 21.31 -9.87
N GLN A 107 22.53 21.16 -8.58
CA GLN A 107 21.53 21.00 -7.52
C GLN A 107 20.68 22.26 -7.36
N MET A 108 21.29 23.44 -7.31
CA MET A 108 20.56 24.70 -7.24
C MET A 108 19.67 24.93 -8.47
N LYS A 109 20.18 24.66 -9.69
CA LYS A 109 19.37 24.75 -10.91
C LYS A 109 18.15 23.81 -10.86
N GLY A 110 18.33 22.56 -10.44
CA GLY A 110 17.24 21.60 -10.31
C GLY A 110 16.16 22.04 -9.32
N LEU A 111 16.55 22.61 -8.16
CA LEU A 111 15.61 23.16 -7.17
C LEU A 111 14.83 24.36 -7.72
N VAL A 112 15.49 25.26 -8.42
CA VAL A 112 14.85 26.43 -9.03
C VAL A 112 13.88 26.03 -10.13
N GLU A 113 14.27 25.12 -11.03
CA GLU A 113 13.39 24.59 -12.09
C GLU A 113 12.15 23.90 -11.51
N LYS A 114 12.33 23.11 -10.45
CA LYS A 114 11.24 22.43 -9.74
C LYS A 114 10.27 23.44 -9.09
N ALA A 115 10.78 24.45 -8.39
CA ALA A 115 9.95 25.47 -7.76
C ALA A 115 9.17 26.29 -8.82
N LEU A 116 9.82 26.67 -9.91
CA LEU A 116 9.18 27.46 -10.98
C LEU A 116 8.19 26.66 -11.81
N ALA A 117 8.42 25.34 -11.99
CA ALA A 117 7.43 24.45 -12.60
C ALA A 117 6.16 24.40 -11.75
N LEU A 118 6.31 24.30 -10.42
CA LEU A 118 5.18 24.36 -9.48
C LEU A 118 4.46 25.73 -9.58
N ARG A 119 5.18 26.84 -9.62
CA ARG A 119 4.57 28.18 -9.76
C ARG A 119 3.77 28.33 -11.04
N LYS A 120 4.25 27.72 -12.13
CA LYS A 120 3.52 27.69 -13.42
C LYS A 120 2.21 26.93 -13.30
N LEU A 121 2.24 25.75 -12.67
CA LEU A 121 1.03 24.94 -12.41
C LEU A 121 0.02 25.68 -11.51
N MET A 122 0.50 26.46 -10.52
CA MET A 122 -0.37 27.30 -9.67
C MET A 122 -1.05 28.43 -10.45
N LYS A 123 -0.44 28.91 -11.54
CA LYS A 123 -1.01 29.98 -12.42
C LYS A 123 -1.90 29.41 -13.52
N GLU A 124 -1.67 28.17 -13.95
CA GLU A 124 -2.56 27.47 -14.89
C GLU A 124 -3.65 26.81 -14.05
N GLU A 125 -4.88 27.32 -14.12
CA GLU A 125 -6.07 26.65 -13.55
C GLU A 125 -6.33 25.32 -14.26
N VAL A 126 -5.52 24.30 -13.99
CA VAL A 126 -5.89 22.91 -14.28
C VAL A 126 -6.73 22.47 -13.11
N THR A 127 -8.00 22.75 -13.21
CA THR A 127 -9.01 22.46 -12.20
C THR A 127 -9.32 20.96 -12.17
N TYR A 128 -8.50 20.19 -11.45
CA TYR A 128 -9.07 19.09 -10.71
C TYR A 128 -9.49 19.63 -9.31
N ALA A 129 -10.19 20.76 -9.34
CA ALA A 129 -10.85 21.28 -8.15
C ALA A 129 -12.10 20.45 -7.92
N PRO A 130 -12.28 19.88 -6.72
CA PRO A 130 -13.52 19.21 -6.38
C PRO A 130 -14.66 20.24 -6.37
N ALA A 131 -15.69 20.02 -7.20
CA ALA A 131 -16.90 20.83 -7.12
C ALA A 131 -17.44 20.81 -5.67
N PRO A 132 -17.94 21.94 -5.14
CA PRO A 132 -18.55 21.99 -3.82
C PRO A 132 -19.82 21.13 -3.82
N GLY A 133 -19.75 19.97 -3.15
CA GLY A 133 -20.88 19.07 -2.95
C GLY A 133 -21.38 19.13 -1.50
N PRO A 134 -22.60 18.65 -1.21
CA PRO A 134 -23.16 18.64 0.14
C PRO A 134 -22.30 17.83 1.10
N GLU A 135 -22.38 18.11 2.40
CA GLU A 135 -21.63 17.46 3.47
C GLU A 135 -21.59 15.94 3.29
N GLU A 136 -20.41 15.41 2.96
CA GLU A 136 -20.21 13.99 2.67
C GLU A 136 -20.12 13.23 3.99
N LYS A 137 -20.98 12.21 4.16
CA LYS A 137 -20.87 11.23 5.24
C LYS A 137 -19.55 10.48 5.08
N GLU A 138 -18.83 10.23 6.18
CA GLU A 138 -17.51 9.59 6.19
C GLU A 138 -17.46 8.18 5.58
N ASP A 139 -18.61 7.51 5.44
CA ASP A 139 -18.77 6.12 4.97
C ASP A 139 -19.26 6.03 3.51
N ARG A 140 -18.90 6.97 2.63
CA ARG A 140 -19.34 6.93 1.23
C ARG A 140 -18.49 5.98 0.40
N ILE A 141 -19.16 5.10 -0.38
CA ILE A 141 -18.49 4.33 -1.44
C ILE A 141 -18.26 5.25 -2.63
N VAL A 142 -17.00 5.30 -3.10
CA VAL A 142 -16.59 6.15 -4.24
C VAL A 142 -16.19 5.26 -5.40
N GLY A 143 -16.67 5.60 -6.60
CA GLY A 143 -16.35 4.96 -7.87
C GLY A 143 -17.53 4.96 -8.83
N THR A 144 -17.27 5.28 -10.09
CA THR A 144 -18.24 5.39 -11.18
C THR A 144 -18.03 4.35 -12.28
N SER A 145 -17.01 3.49 -12.14
CA SER A 145 -16.70 2.44 -13.10
C SER A 145 -17.88 1.48 -13.33
N SER A 146 -17.98 0.90 -14.51
CA SER A 146 -19.01 -0.08 -14.86
C SER A 146 -19.09 -1.22 -13.86
N LYS A 147 -17.92 -1.75 -13.40
CA LYS A 147 -17.83 -2.80 -12.41
C LYS A 147 -18.41 -2.38 -11.05
N MET A 148 -18.16 -1.13 -10.61
CA MET A 148 -18.75 -0.61 -9.37
C MET A 148 -20.25 -0.36 -9.50
N GLN A 149 -20.74 0.07 -10.67
CA GLN A 149 -22.17 0.22 -10.92
C GLN A 149 -22.93 -1.11 -10.80
N GLU A 150 -22.36 -2.22 -11.25
CA GLU A 150 -22.93 -3.56 -11.06
C GLU A 150 -23.04 -3.91 -9.57
N ILE A 151 -22.00 -3.60 -8.77
CA ILE A 151 -22.02 -3.81 -7.32
C ILE A 151 -23.13 -2.98 -6.67
N TYR A 152 -23.30 -1.72 -7.05
CA TYR A 152 -24.39 -0.87 -6.52
C TYR A 152 -25.79 -1.43 -6.84
N LYS A 153 -25.98 -1.98 -8.03
CA LYS A 153 -27.25 -2.68 -8.38
C LYS A 153 -27.45 -3.90 -7.50
N MET A 154 -26.41 -4.72 -7.29
CA MET A 154 -26.48 -5.90 -6.41
C MET A 154 -26.78 -5.50 -4.96
N ILE A 155 -26.17 -4.44 -4.43
CA ILE A 155 -26.47 -3.91 -3.09
C ILE A 155 -27.96 -3.56 -2.99
N GLY A 156 -28.50 -2.80 -3.97
CA GLY A 156 -29.91 -2.43 -3.98
C GLY A 156 -30.86 -3.60 -4.03
N GLN A 157 -30.52 -4.68 -4.75
CA GLN A 157 -31.32 -5.91 -4.85
C GLN A 157 -31.28 -6.76 -3.58
N VAL A 158 -30.11 -6.86 -2.93
CA VAL A 158 -29.88 -7.74 -1.79
C VAL A 158 -30.26 -7.08 -0.47
N ALA A 159 -30.14 -5.76 -0.35
CA ALA A 159 -30.37 -5.03 0.89
C ALA A 159 -31.75 -5.32 1.52
N PRO A 160 -32.88 -5.32 0.77
CA PRO A 160 -34.21 -5.57 1.35
C PRO A 160 -34.44 -7.01 1.81
N SER A 161 -33.57 -7.96 1.48
CA SER A 161 -33.72 -9.37 1.86
C SER A 161 -32.88 -9.73 3.09
N ASP A 162 -33.27 -10.79 3.81
CA ASP A 162 -32.53 -11.33 4.96
C ASP A 162 -31.52 -12.43 4.57
N VAL A 163 -31.19 -12.58 3.28
CA VAL A 163 -30.24 -13.59 2.80
C VAL A 163 -28.82 -13.30 3.27
N THR A 164 -28.05 -14.36 3.46
CA THR A 164 -26.60 -14.25 3.71
C THR A 164 -25.88 -13.71 2.49
N VAL A 165 -24.98 -12.75 2.70
CA VAL A 165 -24.17 -12.14 1.64
C VAL A 165 -22.70 -12.44 1.90
N LEU A 166 -22.03 -13.01 0.91
CA LEU A 166 -20.58 -13.23 0.90
C LEU A 166 -19.90 -12.15 0.04
N ILE A 167 -19.09 -11.30 0.67
CA ILE A 167 -18.33 -10.25 0.01
C ILE A 167 -16.90 -10.75 -0.21
N ARG A 168 -16.49 -10.85 -1.47
CA ARG A 168 -15.15 -11.27 -1.87
C ARG A 168 -14.35 -10.08 -2.41
N GLY A 169 -13.06 -10.08 -2.18
CA GLY A 169 -12.16 -9.08 -2.73
C GLY A 169 -10.85 -9.01 -1.98
N GLU A 170 -9.82 -8.56 -2.66
CA GLU A 170 -8.49 -8.37 -2.08
C GLU A 170 -8.53 -7.48 -0.84
N SER A 171 -7.45 -7.54 -0.03
CA SER A 171 -7.30 -6.63 1.11
C SER A 171 -7.32 -5.17 0.65
N GLY A 172 -8.01 -4.31 1.40
CA GLY A 172 -8.08 -2.88 1.08
C GLY A 172 -9.00 -2.46 -0.06
N THR A 173 -9.83 -3.36 -0.61
CA THR A 173 -10.81 -3.02 -1.68
C THR A 173 -12.05 -2.30 -1.19
N GLY A 174 -12.33 -2.31 0.14
CA GLY A 174 -13.49 -1.66 0.76
C GLY A 174 -14.65 -2.62 1.10
N LYS A 175 -14.38 -3.89 1.42
CA LYS A 175 -15.40 -4.91 1.78
C LYS A 175 -16.33 -4.44 2.91
N GLU A 176 -15.79 -3.79 3.94
CA GLU A 176 -16.59 -3.26 5.05
C GLU A 176 -17.56 -2.15 4.61
N LEU A 177 -17.14 -1.25 3.71
CA LEU A 177 -18.01 -0.20 3.18
C LEU A 177 -19.20 -0.79 2.42
N ILE A 178 -18.98 -1.87 1.64
CA ILE A 178 -20.07 -2.59 0.97
C ILE A 178 -21.02 -3.22 2.00
N ALA A 179 -20.49 -3.85 3.05
CA ALA A 179 -21.32 -4.43 4.12
C ALA A 179 -22.16 -3.35 4.84
N ARG A 180 -21.58 -2.20 5.14
CA ARG A 180 -22.29 -1.04 5.72
C ARG A 180 -23.37 -0.50 4.78
N ALA A 181 -23.08 -0.42 3.47
CA ALA A 181 -24.08 0.00 2.49
C ALA A 181 -25.25 -0.96 2.42
N ILE A 182 -25.01 -2.29 2.41
CA ILE A 182 -26.10 -3.31 2.45
C ILE A 182 -26.93 -3.13 3.72
N TYR A 183 -26.30 -2.94 4.87
CA TYR A 183 -26.98 -2.71 6.14
C TYR A 183 -27.84 -1.43 6.11
N HIS A 184 -27.29 -0.30 5.70
CA HIS A 184 -27.99 0.98 5.67
C HIS A 184 -29.23 0.99 4.76
N HIS A 185 -29.22 0.21 3.68
CA HIS A 185 -30.35 0.04 2.77
C HIS A 185 -31.25 -1.16 3.09
N SER A 186 -31.01 -1.87 4.21
CA SER A 186 -31.77 -3.04 4.63
C SER A 186 -32.98 -2.69 5.48
N LEU A 187 -33.88 -3.69 5.64
CA LEU A 187 -35.01 -3.60 6.58
C LEU A 187 -34.58 -3.55 8.05
N ARG A 188 -33.32 -3.91 8.34
CA ARG A 188 -32.70 -3.91 9.68
C ARG A 188 -31.80 -2.69 9.92
N SER A 189 -31.90 -1.63 9.13
CA SER A 189 -31.04 -0.44 9.23
C SER A 189 -31.15 0.33 10.55
N SER A 190 -32.25 0.17 11.28
CA SER A 190 -32.45 0.74 12.62
C SER A 190 -32.03 -0.19 13.77
N GLN A 191 -31.64 -1.43 13.46
CA GLN A 191 -31.21 -2.45 14.41
C GLN A 191 -29.67 -2.45 14.56
N PRO A 192 -29.06 -3.16 15.53
CA PRO A 192 -27.62 -3.19 15.70
C PRO A 192 -26.86 -3.69 14.46
N PHE A 193 -25.73 -3.03 14.13
CA PHE A 193 -24.71 -3.51 13.20
C PHE A 193 -23.44 -3.81 13.96
N LEU A 194 -23.04 -5.09 14.06
CA LEU A 194 -21.87 -5.50 14.84
C LEU A 194 -20.79 -6.08 13.92
N PRO A 195 -19.71 -5.34 13.65
CA PRO A 195 -18.56 -5.85 12.91
C PRO A 195 -17.65 -6.68 13.84
N VAL A 196 -17.16 -7.81 13.33
CA VAL A 196 -16.18 -8.68 13.99
C VAL A 196 -15.11 -9.04 12.96
N ASN A 197 -13.87 -8.69 13.22
CA ASN A 197 -12.74 -9.08 12.38
C ASN A 197 -12.13 -10.38 12.93
N CYS A 198 -12.30 -11.49 12.19
CA CYS A 198 -11.89 -12.81 12.63
C CYS A 198 -10.37 -13.03 12.60
N ALA A 199 -9.64 -12.28 11.77
CA ALA A 199 -8.17 -12.34 11.70
C ALA A 199 -7.48 -11.56 12.82
N ALA A 200 -8.15 -10.54 13.38
CA ALA A 200 -7.55 -9.66 14.39
C ALA A 200 -7.58 -10.23 15.82
N ILE A 201 -8.33 -11.31 16.04
CA ILE A 201 -8.60 -11.88 17.36
C ILE A 201 -8.08 -13.32 17.40
N PRO A 202 -7.27 -13.71 18.40
CA PRO A 202 -6.87 -15.11 18.56
C PRO A 202 -8.08 -16.05 18.67
N ASP A 203 -8.02 -17.25 18.09
CA ASP A 203 -9.16 -18.18 17.97
C ASP A 203 -9.93 -18.44 19.28
N THR A 204 -9.21 -18.67 20.38
CA THR A 204 -9.82 -18.92 21.69
C THR A 204 -10.62 -17.72 22.22
N LEU A 205 -10.15 -16.51 21.89
CA LEU A 205 -10.86 -15.27 22.24
C LEU A 205 -11.99 -14.98 21.26
N LEU A 206 -11.82 -15.32 19.99
CA LEU A 206 -12.84 -15.13 18.95
C LEU A 206 -14.11 -15.94 19.28
N GLU A 207 -13.97 -17.22 19.70
CA GLU A 207 -15.09 -17.99 20.16
C GLU A 207 -15.81 -17.32 21.34
N SER A 208 -15.07 -16.84 22.33
CA SER A 208 -15.62 -16.14 23.49
C SER A 208 -16.29 -14.80 23.12
N GLU A 209 -15.74 -14.05 22.16
CA GLU A 209 -16.34 -12.82 21.65
C GLU A 209 -17.64 -13.08 20.88
N LEU A 210 -17.69 -14.12 20.04
CA LEU A 210 -18.86 -14.43 19.24
C LEU A 210 -19.99 -15.06 20.07
N PHE A 211 -19.70 -16.13 20.80
CA PHE A 211 -20.70 -16.94 21.50
C PHE A 211 -20.89 -16.53 22.97
N GLY A 212 -19.95 -15.80 23.57
CA GLY A 212 -19.93 -15.54 25.00
C GLY A 212 -19.48 -16.74 25.81
N HIS A 213 -19.35 -16.57 27.11
CA HIS A 213 -18.97 -17.64 28.02
C HIS A 213 -19.64 -17.54 29.38
N GLU A 214 -19.85 -18.67 30.03
CA GLU A 214 -20.27 -18.76 31.43
C GLU A 214 -19.03 -18.67 32.34
N LYS A 215 -19.26 -18.31 33.60
CA LYS A 215 -18.19 -18.26 34.61
C LYS A 215 -17.54 -19.64 34.75
N GLY A 216 -16.21 -19.73 34.64
CA GLY A 216 -15.45 -20.96 34.76
C GLY A 216 -15.30 -21.76 33.45
N ALA A 217 -15.76 -21.28 32.32
CA ALA A 217 -15.70 -21.95 31.03
C ALA A 217 -14.26 -22.26 30.55
N PHE A 218 -13.28 -21.43 30.96
CA PHE A 218 -11.85 -21.62 30.68
C PHE A 218 -11.01 -20.90 31.75
N THR A 219 -9.70 -21.14 31.79
CA THR A 219 -8.78 -20.46 32.69
C THR A 219 -8.77 -18.95 32.42
N GLY A 220 -9.31 -18.15 33.37
CA GLY A 220 -9.49 -16.70 33.22
C GLY A 220 -10.95 -16.25 33.05
N ALA A 221 -11.91 -17.14 32.85
CA ALA A 221 -13.34 -16.83 32.79
C ALA A 221 -13.92 -16.55 34.20
N SER A 222 -13.54 -15.43 34.81
CA SER A 222 -13.95 -15.04 36.16
C SER A 222 -15.40 -14.59 36.26
N ILE A 223 -15.98 -14.08 35.19
CA ILE A 223 -17.35 -13.56 35.08
C ILE A 223 -18.03 -14.14 33.82
N ARG A 224 -19.36 -14.16 33.81
CA ARG A 224 -20.14 -14.44 32.60
C ARG A 224 -20.02 -13.28 31.63
N ARG A 225 -19.88 -13.57 30.31
CA ARG A 225 -19.86 -12.58 29.25
C ARG A 225 -20.85 -12.91 28.14
N ILE A 226 -21.61 -11.89 27.71
CA ILE A 226 -22.57 -12.00 26.60
C ILE A 226 -21.80 -11.86 25.27
N GLY A 227 -22.02 -12.81 24.35
CA GLY A 227 -21.37 -12.82 23.02
C GLY A 227 -21.99 -11.84 22.03
N LYS A 228 -21.24 -11.54 20.96
CA LYS A 228 -21.67 -10.64 19.87
C LYS A 228 -22.93 -11.13 19.15
N LEU A 229 -23.11 -12.43 19.00
CA LEU A 229 -24.32 -13.01 18.40
C LEU A 229 -25.57 -12.69 19.21
N GLU A 230 -25.49 -12.78 20.53
CA GLU A 230 -26.60 -12.43 21.43
C GLU A 230 -26.86 -10.91 21.46
N GLN A 231 -25.79 -10.10 21.46
CA GLN A 231 -25.87 -8.62 21.38
C GLN A 231 -26.48 -8.13 20.08
N CYS A 232 -26.37 -8.93 18.99
CA CYS A 232 -26.85 -8.60 17.65
C CYS A 232 -28.30 -9.04 17.41
N GLN A 233 -29.06 -9.38 18.43
CA GLN A 233 -30.43 -9.84 18.29
C GLN A 233 -31.29 -8.86 17.47
N GLY A 234 -31.96 -9.35 16.43
CA GLY A 234 -32.73 -8.55 15.45
C GLY A 234 -31.88 -7.78 14.43
N GLY A 235 -30.55 -7.74 14.62
CA GLY A 235 -29.62 -6.92 13.87
C GLY A 235 -28.87 -7.63 12.73
N THR A 236 -27.75 -7.03 12.32
CA THR A 236 -26.86 -7.54 11.28
C THR A 236 -25.47 -7.75 11.86
N ILE A 237 -24.94 -8.96 11.75
CA ILE A 237 -23.56 -9.25 12.09
C ILE A 237 -22.69 -9.23 10.83
N PHE A 238 -21.57 -8.52 10.89
CA PHE A 238 -20.58 -8.51 9.82
C PHE A 238 -19.32 -9.24 10.28
N LEU A 239 -19.01 -10.37 9.62
CA LEU A 239 -17.83 -11.18 9.91
C LEU A 239 -16.79 -10.95 8.82
N ASP A 240 -15.77 -10.17 9.15
CA ASP A 240 -14.66 -9.90 8.21
C ASP A 240 -13.59 -10.99 8.32
N GLU A 241 -12.96 -11.33 7.20
CA GLU A 241 -11.92 -12.35 7.06
C GLU A 241 -12.37 -13.73 7.62
N ILE A 242 -13.56 -14.19 7.18
CA ILE A 242 -14.18 -15.46 7.64
C ILE A 242 -13.27 -16.68 7.42
N GLY A 243 -12.39 -16.64 6.40
CA GLY A 243 -11.44 -17.69 6.08
C GLY A 243 -10.34 -17.90 7.12
N ASP A 244 -10.23 -17.02 8.14
CA ASP A 244 -9.27 -17.15 9.24
C ASP A 244 -9.82 -17.87 10.47
N MET A 245 -11.12 -18.22 10.49
CA MET A 245 -11.72 -18.96 11.59
C MET A 245 -11.18 -20.39 11.68
N SER A 246 -10.98 -20.89 12.90
CA SER A 246 -10.69 -22.30 13.15
C SER A 246 -11.89 -23.20 12.79
N LEU A 247 -11.63 -24.47 12.47
CA LEU A 247 -12.66 -25.43 12.13
C LEU A 247 -13.70 -25.63 13.26
N SER A 248 -13.31 -25.49 14.52
CA SER A 248 -14.22 -25.55 15.69
C SER A 248 -15.19 -24.37 15.69
N THR A 249 -14.70 -23.15 15.45
CA THR A 249 -15.52 -21.94 15.38
C THR A 249 -16.44 -21.98 14.16
N GLN A 250 -15.96 -22.48 13.01
CA GLN A 250 -16.77 -22.69 11.81
C GLN A 250 -17.93 -23.64 12.06
N ALA A 251 -17.72 -24.77 12.79
CA ALA A 251 -18.77 -25.72 13.12
C ALA A 251 -19.86 -25.09 14.03
N LYS A 252 -19.48 -24.32 15.01
CA LYS A 252 -20.42 -23.57 15.88
C LYS A 252 -21.20 -22.51 15.10
N LEU A 253 -20.53 -21.75 14.23
CA LEU A 253 -21.19 -20.76 13.37
C LEU A 253 -22.22 -21.43 12.43
N LEU A 254 -21.88 -22.56 11.85
CA LEU A 254 -22.81 -23.33 11.01
C LEU A 254 -24.10 -23.67 11.75
N ARG A 255 -24.02 -24.16 13.01
CA ARG A 255 -25.20 -24.43 13.84
C ARG A 255 -26.05 -23.16 14.04
N VAL A 256 -25.43 -22.03 14.34
CA VAL A 256 -26.16 -20.74 14.46
C VAL A 256 -26.92 -20.40 13.18
N LEU A 257 -26.30 -20.57 12.02
CA LEU A 257 -26.91 -20.24 10.72
C LEU A 257 -28.04 -21.22 10.33
N GLN A 258 -27.99 -22.47 10.82
CA GLN A 258 -28.98 -23.51 10.53
C GLN A 258 -30.14 -23.51 11.52
N GLU A 259 -29.80 -23.51 12.81
CA GLU A 259 -30.76 -23.72 13.91
C GLU A 259 -31.26 -22.40 14.53
N LYS A 260 -30.63 -21.26 14.18
CA LYS A 260 -30.87 -19.94 14.77
C LYS A 260 -30.76 -19.96 16.30
N SER A 261 -29.86 -20.83 16.80
CA SER A 261 -29.59 -20.97 18.22
C SER A 261 -28.17 -21.44 18.48
N PHE A 262 -27.67 -21.18 19.67
CA PHE A 262 -26.35 -21.61 20.13
C PHE A 262 -26.29 -21.71 21.67
N GLU A 263 -25.19 -22.25 22.19
CA GLU A 263 -24.88 -22.31 23.61
C GLU A 263 -23.62 -21.49 23.89
N ARG A 264 -23.58 -20.81 25.03
CA ARG A 264 -22.34 -20.12 25.47
C ARG A 264 -21.27 -21.16 25.79
N LEU A 265 -20.00 -20.75 25.71
CA LEU A 265 -18.87 -21.59 26.12
C LEU A 265 -19.02 -21.99 27.59
N GLY A 266 -18.99 -23.29 27.86
CA GLY A 266 -19.19 -23.83 29.20
C GLY A 266 -20.63 -23.77 29.74
N GLY A 267 -21.60 -23.34 28.94
CA GLY A 267 -23.04 -23.33 29.27
C GLY A 267 -23.79 -24.47 28.65
N MET A 268 -24.99 -24.73 29.15
CA MET A 268 -25.96 -25.71 28.61
C MET A 268 -27.26 -25.05 28.14
N ASP A 269 -27.40 -23.75 28.34
CA ASP A 269 -28.60 -23.00 27.97
C ASP A 269 -28.60 -22.70 26.47
N THR A 270 -29.64 -23.15 25.75
CA THR A 270 -29.83 -22.85 24.34
C THR A 270 -30.40 -21.43 24.17
N ILE A 271 -29.65 -20.57 23.50
CA ILE A 271 -30.00 -19.20 23.21
C ILE A 271 -30.46 -19.06 21.76
N LYS A 272 -31.72 -18.64 21.57
CA LYS A 272 -32.24 -18.34 20.23
C LYS A 272 -31.82 -16.97 19.75
N VAL A 273 -31.39 -16.86 18.48
CA VAL A 273 -30.97 -15.58 17.88
C VAL A 273 -31.60 -15.42 16.49
N ASP A 274 -32.01 -14.19 16.23
CA ASP A 274 -32.40 -13.75 14.88
C ASP A 274 -31.42 -12.70 14.41
N ILE A 275 -30.52 -13.11 13.51
CA ILE A 275 -29.46 -12.26 12.98
C ILE A 275 -29.41 -12.37 11.47
N ARG A 276 -29.05 -11.28 10.79
CA ARG A 276 -28.66 -11.28 9.38
C ARG A 276 -27.15 -11.34 9.27
N PRO A 277 -26.53 -12.40 8.71
CA PRO A 277 -25.09 -12.46 8.51
C PRO A 277 -24.70 -11.81 7.18
N ILE A 278 -23.66 -10.96 7.23
CA ILE A 278 -22.87 -10.50 6.07
C ILE A 278 -21.46 -10.94 6.37
N VAL A 279 -20.82 -11.65 5.44
CA VAL A 279 -19.47 -12.17 5.63
C VAL A 279 -18.53 -11.67 4.55
N ALA A 280 -17.25 -11.47 4.89
CA ALA A 280 -16.26 -11.02 3.95
C ALA A 280 -14.97 -11.85 4.02
N THR A 281 -14.26 -11.95 2.90
CA THR A 281 -12.96 -12.64 2.84
C THR A 281 -12.11 -12.12 1.67
N ASN A 282 -10.80 -12.10 1.85
CA ASN A 282 -9.82 -11.93 0.80
C ASN A 282 -9.30 -13.28 0.26
N LYS A 283 -9.67 -14.40 0.88
CA LYS A 283 -9.18 -15.75 0.57
C LYS A 283 -10.07 -16.45 -0.45
N ILE A 284 -9.46 -17.32 -1.26
CA ILE A 284 -10.18 -18.23 -2.16
C ILE A 284 -10.64 -19.42 -1.32
N LEU A 285 -11.89 -19.36 -0.78
CA LEU A 285 -12.43 -20.35 0.15
C LEU A 285 -12.43 -21.75 -0.45
N GLU A 286 -12.60 -21.88 -1.77
CA GLU A 286 -12.60 -23.16 -2.48
C GLU A 286 -11.24 -23.89 -2.32
N ARG A 287 -10.11 -23.15 -2.34
CA ARG A 287 -8.79 -23.73 -2.04
C ARG A 287 -8.65 -24.13 -0.56
N PHE A 288 -9.28 -23.37 0.35
CA PHE A 288 -9.28 -23.70 1.77
C PHE A 288 -10.10 -24.95 2.07
N ILE A 289 -11.20 -25.20 1.32
CA ILE A 289 -11.98 -26.43 1.39
C ILE A 289 -11.14 -27.63 0.95
N SER A 290 -10.49 -27.54 -0.22
CA SER A 290 -9.65 -28.66 -0.72
C SER A 290 -8.48 -28.99 0.21
N ASN A 291 -7.96 -28.01 0.95
CA ASN A 291 -6.89 -28.20 1.93
C ASN A 291 -7.40 -28.52 3.35
N GLY A 292 -8.69 -28.77 3.55
CA GLY A 292 -9.29 -29.11 4.85
C GLY A 292 -9.26 -27.97 5.88
N ARG A 293 -9.02 -26.72 5.46
CA ARG A 293 -8.96 -25.54 6.34
C ARG A 293 -10.29 -24.80 6.46
N PHE A 294 -11.24 -25.06 5.57
CA PHE A 294 -12.59 -24.50 5.60
C PHE A 294 -13.62 -25.59 5.34
N ARG A 295 -14.73 -25.56 6.06
CA ARG A 295 -15.78 -26.55 5.93
C ARG A 295 -16.65 -26.27 4.71
N GLU A 296 -16.89 -27.30 3.91
CA GLU A 296 -17.71 -27.24 2.70
C GLU A 296 -19.19 -26.93 3.02
N ASP A 297 -19.73 -27.50 4.11
CA ASP A 297 -21.10 -27.27 4.56
C ASP A 297 -21.36 -25.81 4.97
N LEU A 298 -20.40 -25.20 5.66
CA LEU A 298 -20.46 -23.77 6.00
C LEU A 298 -20.37 -22.90 4.74
N TYR A 299 -19.50 -23.23 3.79
CA TYR A 299 -19.36 -22.49 2.54
C TYR A 299 -20.70 -22.41 1.80
N TYR A 300 -21.41 -23.51 1.58
CA TYR A 300 -22.71 -23.49 0.90
C TYR A 300 -23.76 -22.69 1.67
N ARG A 301 -23.68 -22.63 2.99
CA ARG A 301 -24.60 -21.84 3.81
C ARG A 301 -24.32 -20.35 3.75
N LEU A 302 -23.06 -19.96 3.55
CA LEU A 302 -22.61 -18.56 3.43
C LEU A 302 -22.75 -18.02 2.01
N ASN A 303 -22.51 -18.84 1.00
CA ASN A 303 -22.47 -18.43 -0.41
C ASN A 303 -23.85 -18.48 -1.07
N VAL A 304 -24.83 -17.78 -0.48
CA VAL A 304 -26.20 -17.64 -1.06
C VAL A 304 -26.19 -16.54 -2.12
N VAL A 305 -25.64 -15.37 -1.80
CA VAL A 305 -25.37 -14.28 -2.74
C VAL A 305 -23.92 -13.85 -2.57
N SER A 306 -23.15 -13.83 -3.67
CA SER A 306 -21.75 -13.42 -3.67
C SER A 306 -21.57 -12.08 -4.39
N ILE A 307 -20.92 -11.13 -3.74
CA ILE A 307 -20.52 -9.85 -4.31
C ILE A 307 -18.98 -9.82 -4.37
N THR A 308 -18.41 -9.76 -5.58
CA THR A 308 -16.96 -9.70 -5.76
C THR A 308 -16.54 -8.26 -6.09
N ILE A 309 -15.72 -7.67 -5.23
CA ILE A 309 -15.20 -6.31 -5.42
C ILE A 309 -13.93 -6.40 -6.28
N PRO A 310 -13.88 -5.71 -7.43
CA PRO A 310 -12.70 -5.70 -8.27
C PRO A 310 -11.53 -4.99 -7.58
N PRO A 311 -10.29 -5.46 -7.76
CA PRO A 311 -9.11 -4.73 -7.29
C PRO A 311 -8.98 -3.40 -8.02
N LEU A 312 -8.28 -2.43 -7.39
CA LEU A 312 -8.18 -1.06 -7.91
C LEU A 312 -7.53 -0.99 -9.30
N ARG A 313 -6.60 -1.89 -9.61
CA ARG A 313 -5.97 -2.02 -10.94
C ARG A 313 -6.95 -2.36 -12.07
N GLU A 314 -8.11 -2.93 -11.77
CA GLU A 314 -9.18 -3.26 -12.73
C GLU A 314 -10.26 -2.19 -12.84
N ARG A 315 -10.19 -1.13 -12.04
CA ARG A 315 -11.07 0.03 -12.05
C ARG A 315 -10.30 1.35 -11.95
N ARG A 316 -9.25 1.47 -12.76
CA ARG A 316 -8.34 2.64 -12.76
C ARG A 316 -9.07 3.96 -13.04
N GLU A 317 -10.18 3.91 -13.75
CA GLU A 317 -11.08 5.05 -14.01
C GLU A 317 -11.68 5.66 -12.74
N ASP A 318 -11.75 4.91 -11.63
CA ASP A 318 -12.23 5.41 -10.33
C ASP A 318 -11.13 6.16 -9.55
N ILE A 319 -9.84 6.00 -9.92
CA ILE A 319 -8.71 6.56 -9.18
C ILE A 319 -8.79 8.09 -9.06
N PRO A 320 -9.09 8.88 -10.11
CA PRO A 320 -9.17 10.33 -9.99
C PRO A 320 -10.26 10.79 -9.00
N GLU A 321 -11.41 10.11 -8.98
CA GLU A 321 -12.49 10.41 -8.05
C GLU A 321 -12.11 10.05 -6.60
N LEU A 322 -11.47 8.90 -6.38
CA LEU A 322 -10.93 8.49 -5.08
C LEU A 322 -9.88 9.48 -4.57
N VAL A 323 -8.97 9.92 -5.44
CA VAL A 323 -7.98 10.93 -5.11
C VAL A 323 -8.65 12.23 -4.67
N SER A 324 -9.62 12.73 -5.44
CA SER A 324 -10.39 13.94 -5.10
C SER A 324 -11.10 13.80 -3.75
N TYR A 325 -11.72 12.64 -3.48
CA TYR A 325 -12.37 12.34 -2.22
C TYR A 325 -11.39 12.38 -1.04
N PHE A 326 -10.24 11.70 -1.16
CA PHE A 326 -9.25 11.68 -0.08
C PHE A 326 -8.60 13.04 0.15
N LEU A 327 -8.33 13.82 -0.89
CA LEU A 327 -7.81 15.19 -0.74
C LEU A 327 -8.76 16.06 0.07
N LYS A 328 -10.07 16.03 -0.23
CA LYS A 328 -11.09 16.78 0.54
C LYS A 328 -11.11 16.34 2.00
N ARG A 329 -11.13 15.03 2.23
CA ARG A 329 -11.17 14.45 3.58
C ARG A 329 -9.94 14.85 4.39
N PHE A 330 -8.74 14.67 3.83
CA PHE A 330 -7.48 14.96 4.53
C PHE A 330 -7.24 16.46 4.71
N ASN A 331 -7.70 17.32 3.79
CA ASN A 331 -7.68 18.76 4.01
C ASN A 331 -8.45 19.15 5.27
N ARG A 332 -9.61 18.53 5.53
CA ARG A 332 -10.38 18.74 6.76
C ARG A 332 -9.66 18.17 7.98
N GLU A 333 -9.20 16.91 7.91
CA GLU A 333 -8.53 16.23 9.03
C GLU A 333 -7.22 16.93 9.44
N LEU A 334 -6.38 17.29 8.46
CA LEU A 334 -5.04 17.83 8.68
C LEU A 334 -5.01 19.36 8.70
N LYS A 335 -6.15 20.03 8.48
CA LYS A 335 -6.28 21.50 8.39
C LYS A 335 -5.29 22.07 7.36
N LYS A 336 -5.14 21.42 6.22
CA LYS A 336 -4.28 21.84 5.09
C LYS A 336 -5.13 22.42 3.97
N GLY A 337 -4.48 23.20 3.08
CA GLY A 337 -5.11 23.81 1.92
C GLY A 337 -4.57 23.22 0.61
N VAL A 338 -4.41 21.88 0.53
CA VAL A 338 -3.94 21.26 -0.71
C VAL A 338 -5.05 21.31 -1.76
N VAL A 339 -4.77 22.01 -2.87
CA VAL A 339 -5.73 22.24 -3.94
C VAL A 339 -5.84 21.03 -4.88
N GLY A 340 -4.72 20.31 -5.10
CA GLY A 340 -4.75 19.20 -6.03
C GLY A 340 -3.43 18.42 -6.14
N ILE A 341 -3.39 17.60 -7.18
CA ILE A 341 -2.23 16.78 -7.55
C ILE A 341 -1.77 17.19 -8.94
N THR A 342 -0.46 17.26 -9.19
CA THR A 342 0.07 17.61 -10.52
C THR A 342 -0.28 16.52 -11.55
N PRO A 343 -0.39 16.87 -12.86
CA PRO A 343 -0.69 15.89 -13.90
C PRO A 343 0.30 14.72 -13.92
N SER A 344 1.60 14.96 -13.75
CA SER A 344 2.64 13.91 -13.68
C SER A 344 2.45 12.98 -12.48
N ALA A 345 2.08 13.54 -11.31
CA ALA A 345 1.79 12.74 -10.13
C ALA A 345 0.49 11.93 -10.29
N MET A 346 -0.55 12.49 -10.94
CA MET A 346 -1.79 11.78 -11.25
C MET A 346 -1.56 10.62 -12.21
N GLU A 347 -0.75 10.80 -13.26
CA GLU A 347 -0.39 9.74 -14.19
C GLU A 347 0.34 8.60 -13.46
N LYS A 348 1.28 8.94 -12.57
CA LYS A 348 2.00 7.98 -11.74
C LYS A 348 1.06 7.18 -10.82
N ILE A 349 0.08 7.84 -10.19
CA ILE A 349 -0.95 7.21 -9.35
C ILE A 349 -1.83 6.26 -10.19
N THR A 350 -2.25 6.69 -11.38
CA THR A 350 -3.16 5.91 -12.24
C THR A 350 -2.46 4.70 -12.87
N SER A 351 -1.16 4.80 -13.18
CA SER A 351 -0.37 3.72 -13.76
C SER A 351 0.04 2.65 -12.76
N TYR A 352 0.11 2.96 -11.47
CA TYR A 352 0.55 2.02 -10.43
C TYR A 352 -0.44 0.86 -10.23
N GLY A 353 0.07 -0.31 -9.83
CA GLY A 353 -0.72 -1.56 -9.73
C GLY A 353 -1.59 -1.70 -8.48
N TRP A 354 -1.36 -0.89 -7.43
CA TRP A 354 -2.10 -0.85 -6.17
C TRP A 354 -2.37 -2.23 -5.53
N PRO A 355 -1.34 -3.01 -5.18
CA PRO A 355 -1.54 -4.31 -4.55
C PRO A 355 -2.29 -4.23 -3.20
N GLY A 356 -2.16 -3.14 -2.44
CA GLY A 356 -2.97 -2.86 -1.24
C GLY A 356 -4.24 -2.05 -1.53
N ASN A 357 -4.65 -1.96 -2.81
CA ASN A 357 -5.89 -1.36 -3.27
C ASN A 357 -6.14 0.06 -2.72
N VAL A 358 -7.37 0.37 -2.35
CA VAL A 358 -7.79 1.69 -1.86
C VAL A 358 -7.11 2.05 -0.55
N ARG A 359 -6.85 1.08 0.34
CA ARG A 359 -6.14 1.32 1.61
C ARG A 359 -4.71 1.81 1.36
N GLN A 360 -4.01 1.24 0.37
CA GLN A 360 -2.67 1.70 0.00
C GLN A 360 -2.72 3.09 -0.65
N LEU A 361 -3.68 3.34 -1.55
CA LEU A 361 -3.89 4.66 -2.15
C LEU A 361 -4.13 5.72 -1.08
N GLU A 362 -5.03 5.44 -0.13
CA GLU A 362 -5.32 6.30 1.03
C GLU A 362 -4.06 6.63 1.82
N ASN A 363 -3.26 5.63 2.17
CA ASN A 363 -2.02 5.82 2.94
C ASN A 363 -0.98 6.65 2.17
N VAL A 364 -0.79 6.37 0.88
CA VAL A 364 0.14 7.12 0.03
C VAL A 364 -0.28 8.59 -0.08
N LEU A 365 -1.55 8.85 -0.31
CA LEU A 365 -2.08 10.22 -0.38
C LEU A 365 -2.00 10.93 0.97
N LYS A 366 -2.34 10.27 2.07
CA LYS A 366 -2.23 10.84 3.41
C LYS A 366 -0.79 11.23 3.73
N ARG A 367 0.16 10.35 3.43
CA ARG A 367 1.60 10.62 3.59
C ARG A 367 2.05 11.78 2.71
N ALA A 368 1.69 11.79 1.43
CA ALA A 368 2.01 12.88 0.51
C ALA A 368 1.45 14.20 1.00
N MET A 369 0.21 14.24 1.49
CA MET A 369 -0.39 15.45 2.07
C MET A 369 0.32 15.91 3.34
N VAL A 370 0.74 15.01 4.23
CA VAL A 370 1.52 15.39 5.43
C VAL A 370 2.84 16.05 5.03
N LEU A 371 3.52 15.51 4.02
CA LEU A 371 4.81 16.00 3.52
C LEU A 371 4.69 17.21 2.57
N CYS A 372 3.51 17.45 2.02
CA CYS A 372 3.25 18.57 1.10
C CYS A 372 3.37 19.90 1.85
N GLN A 373 4.23 20.80 1.32
CA GLN A 373 4.47 22.13 1.88
C GLN A 373 3.77 23.24 1.09
N GLY A 374 3.29 22.93 -0.12
CA GLY A 374 2.55 23.82 -0.98
C GLY A 374 1.09 23.40 -1.11
N GLU A 375 0.42 23.95 -2.11
CA GLU A 375 -0.97 23.66 -2.44
C GLU A 375 -1.12 22.45 -3.38
N TRP A 376 -0.01 21.91 -3.92
CA TRP A 376 0.00 20.84 -4.91
C TRP A 376 0.89 19.68 -4.48
N ILE A 377 0.38 18.45 -4.61
CA ILE A 377 1.17 17.24 -4.43
C ILE A 377 1.96 16.96 -5.72
N LEU A 378 3.28 16.81 -5.57
CA LEU A 378 4.21 16.52 -6.64
C LEU A 378 4.49 15.01 -6.72
N ASP A 379 5.00 14.56 -7.86
CA ASP A 379 5.30 13.15 -8.14
C ASP A 379 6.44 12.56 -7.27
N ASP A 380 7.36 13.38 -6.78
CA ASP A 380 8.43 12.97 -5.87
C ASP A 380 7.98 12.79 -4.41
N GLN A 381 6.82 13.34 -4.05
CA GLN A 381 6.18 13.13 -2.74
C GLN A 381 5.39 11.83 -2.67
N LEU A 382 5.16 11.19 -3.83
CA LEU A 382 4.47 9.90 -3.91
C LEU A 382 5.47 8.76 -3.72
N HIS A 383 5.43 8.15 -2.56
CA HIS A 383 6.27 7.00 -2.23
C HIS A 383 5.41 5.75 -2.24
N PHE A 384 5.59 4.93 -3.28
CA PHE A 384 4.97 3.62 -3.38
C PHE A 384 5.87 2.60 -2.69
N GLU A 385 5.37 1.95 -1.66
CA GLU A 385 6.11 0.89 -0.99
C GLU A 385 6.19 -0.33 -1.93
N LYS A 386 7.37 -0.91 -2.07
CA LYS A 386 7.51 -2.21 -2.72
C LYS A 386 6.76 -3.23 -1.87
N THR A 387 5.75 -3.86 -2.43
CA THR A 387 4.96 -4.87 -1.73
C THR A 387 5.76 -6.14 -1.56
N TRP A 388 5.81 -6.63 -0.33
CA TRP A 388 6.40 -7.93 0.05
C TRP A 388 5.56 -9.13 -0.44
N GLU A 389 4.29 -8.88 -0.82
CA GLU A 389 3.32 -9.93 -1.22
C GLU A 389 3.65 -10.65 -2.54
N ARG A 390 4.51 -10.10 -3.40
CA ARG A 390 4.94 -10.79 -4.63
C ARG A 390 5.97 -11.88 -4.40
N GLU A 391 6.72 -11.80 -3.32
CA GLU A 391 7.74 -12.83 -3.02
C GLU A 391 7.09 -14.11 -2.47
N GLU A 392 6.02 -14.01 -1.66
CA GLU A 392 5.31 -15.20 -1.13
C GLU A 392 4.46 -15.91 -2.21
N GLU A 393 3.77 -15.18 -3.11
CA GLU A 393 3.02 -15.80 -4.21
C GLU A 393 3.93 -16.38 -5.30
N GLU A 394 5.07 -15.75 -5.61
CA GLU A 394 6.08 -16.29 -6.52
C GLU A 394 6.84 -17.46 -5.89
N GLU A 395 7.09 -17.46 -4.58
CA GLU A 395 7.67 -18.61 -3.88
C GLU A 395 6.70 -19.79 -3.79
N ASP A 396 5.41 -19.57 -3.53
CA ASP A 396 4.40 -20.64 -3.45
C ASP A 396 4.09 -21.21 -4.84
N LEU A 397 4.03 -20.36 -5.88
CA LEU A 397 3.90 -20.81 -7.27
C LEU A 397 5.17 -21.54 -7.75
N SER A 398 6.35 -21.07 -7.34
CA SER A 398 7.63 -21.72 -7.64
C SER A 398 7.77 -23.05 -6.89
N ARG A 399 7.32 -23.15 -5.64
CA ARG A 399 7.29 -24.40 -4.87
C ARG A 399 6.34 -25.39 -5.50
N LYS A 400 5.12 -24.98 -5.84
CA LYS A 400 4.13 -25.86 -6.45
C LYS A 400 4.59 -26.34 -7.83
N ASN A 401 5.11 -25.46 -8.68
CA ASN A 401 5.71 -25.83 -9.94
C ASN A 401 6.92 -26.77 -9.77
N PHE A 402 7.66 -26.64 -8.67
CA PHE A 402 8.78 -27.52 -8.36
C PHE A 402 8.32 -28.89 -7.84
N GLU A 403 7.25 -28.95 -7.02
CA GLU A 403 6.63 -30.22 -6.58
C GLU A 403 6.00 -30.96 -7.75
N ASP A 404 5.19 -30.31 -8.59
CA ASP A 404 4.60 -30.87 -9.82
C ASP A 404 5.71 -31.37 -10.78
N PHE A 405 6.82 -30.64 -10.87
CA PHE A 405 7.98 -31.07 -11.65
C PHE A 405 8.68 -32.30 -11.03
N LEU A 406 8.83 -32.35 -9.71
CA LEU A 406 9.40 -33.53 -9.03
C LEU A 406 8.51 -34.76 -9.19
N ASP A 407 7.19 -34.63 -9.12
CA ASP A 407 6.23 -35.71 -9.32
C ASP A 407 6.32 -36.24 -10.76
N THR A 408 6.31 -35.35 -11.74
CA THR A 408 6.47 -35.73 -13.16
C THR A 408 7.82 -36.45 -13.41
N LEU A 409 8.88 -35.92 -12.83
CA LEU A 409 10.24 -36.46 -12.96
C LEU A 409 10.38 -37.82 -12.26
N PHE A 410 9.68 -38.01 -11.13
CA PHE A 410 9.61 -39.29 -10.42
C PHE A 410 8.83 -40.33 -11.22
N GLU A 411 7.68 -39.97 -11.81
CA GLU A 411 6.89 -40.84 -12.68
C GLU A 411 7.67 -41.24 -13.96
N GLU A 412 8.32 -40.31 -14.63
CA GLU A 412 9.14 -40.58 -15.83
C GLU A 412 10.34 -41.49 -15.49
N LEU A 413 11.01 -41.25 -14.38
CA LEU A 413 12.16 -42.08 -13.95
C LEU A 413 11.74 -43.46 -13.45
N SER A 414 10.55 -43.58 -12.81
CA SER A 414 10.03 -44.86 -12.32
C SER A 414 9.46 -45.74 -13.44
N SER A 415 8.92 -45.10 -14.50
CA SER A 415 8.27 -45.81 -15.61
C SER A 415 9.18 -46.20 -16.79
N GLY A 416 10.35 -45.57 -16.95
CA GLY A 416 11.10 -45.67 -18.21
C GLY A 416 12.59 -46.05 -18.16
N LEU A 417 13.28 -46.05 -17.01
CA LEU A 417 14.76 -46.09 -17.00
C LEU A 417 15.37 -47.19 -16.12
N ALA A 418 14.68 -48.28 -15.86
CA ALA A 418 15.23 -49.41 -15.10
C ALA A 418 16.29 -50.28 -15.88
N THR A 419 16.75 -49.88 -17.09
CA THR A 419 17.49 -50.83 -17.94
C THR A 419 18.72 -50.28 -18.64
N THR A 420 19.31 -49.14 -18.32
CA THR A 420 20.58 -48.75 -18.97
C THR A 420 21.56 -48.10 -17.99
N GLU A 421 22.73 -48.74 -17.84
CA GLU A 421 23.99 -48.28 -17.25
C GLU A 421 24.24 -48.42 -15.76
N GLY A 422 23.64 -49.34 -15.02
CA GLY A 422 24.16 -49.70 -13.66
C GLY A 422 24.21 -48.57 -12.59
N LEU A 423 23.65 -47.41 -12.88
CA LEU A 423 23.52 -46.27 -11.97
C LEU A 423 22.07 -46.25 -11.42
N ASP A 424 21.95 -46.08 -10.10
CA ASP A 424 20.63 -45.85 -9.51
C ASP A 424 20.07 -44.46 -9.89
N MET A 425 18.76 -44.27 -9.76
CA MET A 425 18.03 -43.04 -10.10
C MET A 425 18.65 -41.79 -9.44
N ILE A 426 19.05 -41.91 -8.18
CA ILE A 426 19.66 -40.81 -7.40
C ILE A 426 20.99 -40.41 -8.01
N SER A 427 21.82 -41.37 -8.40
CA SER A 427 23.13 -41.14 -9.03
C SER A 427 22.99 -40.43 -10.38
N MET A 428 21.96 -40.76 -11.18
CA MET A 428 21.68 -40.07 -12.45
C MET A 428 21.27 -38.63 -12.24
N LEU A 429 20.37 -38.35 -11.29
CA LEU A 429 19.96 -37.00 -10.95
C LEU A 429 21.12 -36.17 -10.40
N GLU A 430 21.90 -36.74 -9.50
CA GLU A 430 23.05 -36.08 -8.91
C GLU A 430 24.12 -35.73 -9.96
N ARG A 431 24.42 -36.67 -10.89
CA ARG A 431 25.31 -36.42 -12.02
C ARG A 431 24.79 -35.27 -12.90
N GLY A 432 23.48 -35.27 -13.21
CA GLY A 432 22.84 -34.25 -14.03
C GLY A 432 22.90 -32.86 -13.38
N LEU A 433 22.69 -32.76 -12.08
CA LEU A 433 22.78 -31.49 -11.33
C LEU A 433 24.23 -30.97 -11.28
N ILE A 434 25.22 -31.84 -11.06
CA ILE A 434 26.64 -31.47 -11.05
C ILE A 434 27.07 -30.92 -12.43
N LEU A 435 26.66 -31.56 -13.52
CA LEU A 435 26.97 -31.10 -14.88
C LEU A 435 26.40 -29.71 -15.13
N ARG A 436 25.10 -29.47 -14.82
CA ARG A 436 24.45 -28.15 -14.99
C ARG A 436 25.09 -27.06 -14.12
N ALA A 437 25.45 -27.39 -12.87
CA ALA A 437 26.14 -26.44 -11.99
C ALA A 437 27.52 -26.05 -12.54
N LEU A 438 28.28 -27.01 -13.07
CA LEU A 438 29.58 -26.76 -13.70
C LEU A 438 29.43 -25.94 -14.99
N GLN A 439 28.42 -26.22 -15.83
CA GLN A 439 28.12 -25.42 -17.03
C GLN A 439 27.81 -23.96 -16.64
N LYS A 440 26.89 -23.75 -15.69
CA LYS A 440 26.48 -22.41 -15.21
C LYS A 440 27.65 -21.63 -14.59
N THR A 441 28.61 -22.31 -13.98
CA THR A 441 29.79 -21.69 -13.34
C THR A 441 31.03 -21.69 -14.24
N LYS A 442 30.89 -22.03 -15.54
CA LYS A 442 32.00 -22.10 -16.52
C LYS A 442 33.18 -22.95 -15.99
N GLY A 443 32.90 -24.10 -15.40
CA GLY A 443 33.86 -25.03 -14.85
C GLY A 443 34.49 -24.66 -13.49
N ASN A 444 34.01 -23.59 -12.84
CA ASN A 444 34.53 -23.19 -11.51
C ASN A 444 33.96 -24.08 -10.41
N GLN A 445 34.73 -25.05 -9.97
CA GLN A 445 34.34 -26.05 -8.95
C GLN A 445 33.95 -25.44 -7.60
N LEU A 446 34.57 -24.31 -7.19
CA LEU A 446 34.24 -23.67 -5.90
C LEU A 446 32.83 -23.05 -5.97
N LYS A 447 32.53 -22.30 -7.06
CA LYS A 447 31.21 -21.71 -7.28
C LYS A 447 30.15 -22.78 -7.53
N ALA A 448 30.48 -23.86 -8.24
CA ALA A 448 29.56 -24.97 -8.48
C ALA A 448 29.22 -25.71 -7.16
N ALA A 449 30.20 -25.93 -6.31
CA ALA A 449 30.00 -26.54 -4.97
C ALA A 449 29.08 -25.67 -4.11
N LEU A 450 29.32 -24.37 -4.05
CA LEU A 450 28.45 -23.41 -3.34
C LEU A 450 27.01 -23.42 -3.89
N LEU A 451 26.84 -23.47 -5.21
CA LEU A 451 25.54 -23.49 -5.89
C LEU A 451 24.74 -24.78 -5.55
N LEU A 452 25.44 -25.89 -5.34
CA LEU A 452 24.86 -27.18 -4.97
C LEU A 452 24.75 -27.43 -3.45
N GLY A 453 25.10 -26.44 -2.63
CA GLY A 453 25.05 -26.56 -1.16
C GLY A 453 26.05 -27.58 -0.59
N MET A 454 27.16 -27.88 -1.28
CA MET A 454 28.20 -28.84 -0.82
C MET A 454 29.57 -28.22 -0.78
N ASN A 455 30.52 -28.88 -0.06
CA ASN A 455 31.88 -28.40 -0.05
C ASN A 455 32.64 -28.87 -1.31
N ARG A 456 33.76 -28.19 -1.66
CA ARG A 456 34.55 -28.48 -2.86
C ARG A 456 35.14 -29.91 -2.88
N ILE A 457 35.46 -30.47 -1.73
CA ILE A 457 36.04 -31.82 -1.62
C ILE A 457 34.98 -32.86 -1.98
N THR A 458 33.76 -32.69 -1.46
CA THR A 458 32.61 -33.54 -1.78
C THR A 458 32.25 -33.48 -3.27
N LEU A 459 32.21 -32.26 -3.86
CA LEU A 459 31.97 -32.12 -5.29
C LEU A 459 33.03 -32.84 -6.12
N ARG A 460 34.29 -32.70 -5.76
CA ARG A 460 35.39 -33.37 -6.48
C ARG A 460 35.28 -34.90 -6.40
N GLY A 461 35.02 -35.48 -5.21
CA GLY A 461 34.80 -36.91 -5.05
C GLY A 461 33.62 -37.43 -5.86
N LYS A 462 32.52 -36.66 -5.95
CA LYS A 462 31.37 -37.00 -6.79
C LYS A 462 31.68 -36.88 -8.29
N MET A 463 32.44 -35.88 -8.70
CA MET A 463 32.92 -35.77 -10.10
C MET A 463 33.79 -36.95 -10.52
N GLU A 464 34.69 -37.44 -9.63
CA GLU A 464 35.49 -38.61 -9.86
C GLU A 464 34.64 -39.88 -9.96
N ARG A 465 33.68 -40.06 -9.04
CA ARG A 465 32.71 -41.17 -9.04
C ARG A 465 31.86 -41.23 -10.31
N TYR A 466 31.44 -40.10 -10.84
CA TYR A 466 30.59 -40.00 -12.04
C TYR A 466 31.38 -39.80 -13.34
N HIS A 467 32.72 -39.93 -13.31
CA HIS A 467 33.62 -39.74 -14.47
C HIS A 467 33.45 -38.41 -15.22
N ILE A 468 33.16 -37.31 -14.47
CA ILE A 468 32.96 -35.96 -15.01
C ILE A 468 34.35 -35.30 -15.18
N ARG A 469 34.83 -35.12 -16.44
CA ARG A 469 36.11 -34.46 -16.75
C ARG A 469 35.95 -32.95 -16.93
N LYS A 470 36.99 -32.19 -16.58
CA LYS A 470 37.00 -30.72 -16.59
C LYS A 470 36.97 -30.11 -18.02
N GLU A 471 37.36 -30.88 -19.02
CA GLU A 471 37.62 -30.43 -20.40
C GLU A 471 36.34 -30.14 -21.23
N VAL A 472 35.14 -30.54 -20.75
CA VAL A 472 33.87 -30.40 -21.49
C VAL A 472 33.29 -28.97 -21.42
N PHE A 473 33.84 -28.09 -20.60
CA PHE A 473 33.19 -26.80 -20.27
C PHE A 473 33.87 -25.55 -20.85
N VAL A 474 34.90 -25.69 -21.71
CA VAL A 474 35.68 -24.54 -22.21
C VAL A 474 35.53 -24.33 -23.73
N SER A 475 34.77 -25.15 -24.47
CA SER A 475 34.83 -25.21 -25.94
C SER A 475 33.72 -24.51 -26.71
N GLU A 476 32.92 -23.62 -26.14
CA GLU A 476 31.85 -22.89 -26.91
C GLU A 476 32.11 -21.38 -27.17
N GLU A 477 33.24 -20.80 -26.78
CA GLU A 477 33.54 -19.38 -27.06
C GLU A 477 34.65 -19.17 -28.12
N ALA A 478 35.06 -20.19 -28.88
CA ALA A 478 36.08 -20.04 -29.93
C ALA A 478 35.51 -19.99 -31.39
N ASN A 479 34.19 -19.89 -31.55
CA ASN A 479 33.59 -19.70 -32.89
C ASN A 479 32.35 -18.77 -32.77
N LYS A 480 32.60 -17.46 -32.60
CA LYS A 480 31.74 -16.38 -33.12
C LYS A 480 32.54 -15.09 -33.24
#